data_e05aaa89224f3ff7513e6edf54937ced
#
_entry.id   e05aaa89224f3ff7513e6edf54937ced
#
_cell.length_a   1.000
_cell.length_b   1.000
_cell.length_c   1.000
_cell.angle_alpha   90.00
_cell.angle_beta   90.00
_cell.angle_gamma   90.00
#
_symmetry.space_group_name_H-M   'P 1'
#
loop_
_entity.id
_entity.type
_entity.pdbx_description
1 polymer ?
#
loop_
_entity_poly.entity_id
_entity_poly.type
_entity_poly.pdbx_seq_one_letter_code
_entity_poly.pdbx_strand_id
1 'polypeptide(L)'
;MVRARFIVEVRYGHFAEYLQALEKLNEIARERGWVPATFWVSTVGTANELIAEVEYPDLATFEREGNAQNADADWMKVIRSTVDMVVQGTGRTELVQSAPQLA
;
A
#
# COMPACT_ATOMS: atom_id res chain seq x y z
N MET A 1 16.64 -5.15 4.57
CA MET A 1 15.31 -5.20 3.97
C MET A 1 14.31 -4.51 4.87
N VAL A 2 13.49 -3.67 4.30
CA VAL A 2 12.41 -3.01 5.03
C VAL A 2 11.06 -3.41 4.44
N ARG A 3 10.03 -3.42 5.26
CA ARG A 3 8.68 -3.80 4.85
C ARG A 3 7.73 -2.67 5.21
N ALA A 4 7.07 -2.13 4.20
CA ALA A 4 6.07 -1.09 4.38
C ALA A 4 4.67 -1.70 4.32
N ARG A 5 3.82 -1.33 5.28
CA ARG A 5 2.42 -1.74 5.31
C ARG A 5 1.55 -0.50 5.27
N PHE A 6 0.66 -0.47 4.28
CA PHE A 6 -0.32 0.59 4.13
C PHE A 6 -1.67 -0.02 4.52
N ILE A 7 -2.24 0.43 5.63
CA ILE A 7 -3.39 -0.20 6.26
C ILE A 7 -4.54 0.78 6.26
N VAL A 8 -5.73 0.32 5.84
CA VAL A 8 -6.91 1.18 5.79
C VAL A 8 -8.17 0.32 5.95
N GLU A 9 -9.23 0.91 6.52
CA GLU A 9 -10.55 0.30 6.50
C GLU A 9 -11.28 0.69 5.22
N VAL A 10 -11.75 -0.31 4.49
CA VAL A 10 -12.53 -0.11 3.27
C VAL A 10 -14.00 -0.03 3.61
N ARG A 11 -14.73 0.91 3.01
CA ARG A 11 -16.15 1.06 3.26
C ARG A 11 -16.92 -0.17 2.74
N TYR A 12 -17.96 -0.56 3.47
CA TYR A 12 -18.82 -1.67 3.06
C TYR A 12 -19.38 -1.43 1.67
N GLY A 13 -19.31 -2.47 0.82
CA GLY A 13 -19.75 -2.39 -0.57
C GLY A 13 -18.68 -1.90 -1.56
N HIS A 14 -17.55 -1.42 -1.08
CA HIS A 14 -16.48 -0.88 -1.93
C HIS A 14 -15.24 -1.78 -2.03
N PHE A 15 -15.26 -2.97 -1.42
CA PHE A 15 -14.06 -3.78 -1.29
C PHE A 15 -13.51 -4.24 -2.65
N ALA A 16 -14.37 -4.77 -3.52
CA ALA A 16 -13.95 -5.24 -4.84
C ALA A 16 -13.41 -4.09 -5.70
N GLU A 17 -14.08 -2.94 -5.66
CA GLU A 17 -13.68 -1.74 -6.39
C GLU A 17 -12.32 -1.21 -5.89
N TYR A 18 -12.14 -1.19 -4.57
CA TYR A 18 -10.87 -0.76 -3.97
C TYR A 18 -9.73 -1.71 -4.36
N LEU A 19 -9.97 -3.02 -4.31
CA LEU A 19 -8.96 -4.02 -4.69
C LEU A 19 -8.56 -3.89 -6.17
N GLN A 20 -9.52 -3.60 -7.05
CA GLN A 20 -9.24 -3.33 -8.46
C GLN A 20 -8.34 -2.09 -8.62
N ALA A 21 -8.57 -1.05 -7.86
CA ALA A 21 -7.72 0.14 -7.88
C ALA A 21 -6.28 -0.19 -7.43
N LEU A 22 -6.13 -1.00 -6.38
CA LEU A 22 -4.81 -1.43 -5.90
C LEU A 22 -4.07 -2.29 -6.94
N GLU A 23 -4.79 -3.16 -7.64
CA GLU A 23 -4.20 -3.95 -8.73
C GLU A 23 -3.72 -3.04 -9.87
N LYS A 24 -4.44 -1.97 -10.15
CA LYS A 24 -4.04 -0.97 -11.13
C LYS A 24 -2.75 -0.25 -10.71
N LEU A 25 -2.62 0.08 -9.42
CA LEU A 25 -1.37 0.62 -8.89
C LEU A 25 -0.21 -0.35 -9.08
N ASN A 26 -0.43 -1.64 -8.87
CA ASN A 26 0.59 -2.66 -9.11
C ASN A 26 1.00 -2.74 -10.58
N GLU A 27 0.07 -2.58 -11.51
CA GLU A 27 0.40 -2.52 -12.94
C GLU A 27 1.32 -1.35 -13.24
N ILE A 28 0.99 -0.16 -12.71
CA ILE A 28 1.82 1.02 -12.86
C ILE A 28 3.21 0.80 -12.24
N ALA A 29 3.25 0.22 -11.03
CA ALA A 29 4.51 -0.09 -10.36
C ALA A 29 5.41 -0.96 -11.23
N ARG A 30 4.87 -2.01 -11.83
CA ARG A 30 5.64 -2.88 -12.72
C ARG A 30 6.15 -2.14 -13.95
N GLU A 31 5.33 -1.30 -14.55
CA GLU A 31 5.74 -0.49 -15.71
C GLU A 31 6.87 0.48 -15.38
N ARG A 32 6.87 1.04 -14.17
CA ARG A 32 7.89 2.00 -13.72
C ARG A 32 9.13 1.33 -13.11
N GLY A 33 9.12 0.01 -12.95
CA GLY A 33 10.20 -0.70 -12.26
C GLY A 33 10.17 -0.54 -10.74
N TRP A 34 9.05 -0.16 -10.16
CA TRP A 34 8.84 -0.09 -8.71
C TRP A 34 8.44 -1.45 -8.16
N VAL A 35 8.68 -1.66 -6.86
CA VAL A 35 8.30 -2.90 -6.20
C VAL A 35 6.78 -2.96 -6.07
N PRO A 36 6.13 -4.01 -6.58
CA PRO A 36 4.68 -4.16 -6.40
C PRO A 36 4.34 -4.61 -4.98
N ALA A 37 3.09 -4.35 -4.58
CA ALA A 37 2.57 -4.75 -3.28
C ALA A 37 1.91 -6.12 -3.31
N THR A 38 1.88 -6.78 -2.15
CA THR A 38 0.98 -7.90 -1.86
C THR A 38 -0.16 -7.39 -1.01
N PHE A 39 -1.34 -8.01 -1.13
CA PHE A 39 -2.54 -7.55 -0.43
C PHE A 39 -3.01 -8.60 0.56
N TRP A 40 -3.41 -8.12 1.75
CA TRP A 40 -3.86 -8.96 2.85
C TRP A 40 -5.14 -8.39 3.43
N VAL A 41 -6.01 -9.25 3.92
CA VAL A 41 -7.22 -8.85 4.65
C VAL A 41 -7.17 -9.45 6.03
N SER A 42 -7.72 -8.72 7.01
CA SER A 42 -7.79 -9.22 8.38
C SER A 42 -8.83 -10.34 8.47
N THR A 43 -8.41 -11.49 8.95
CA THR A 43 -9.32 -12.62 9.23
C THR A 43 -9.90 -12.47 10.63
N VAL A 44 -9.08 -12.00 11.57
CA VAL A 44 -9.46 -11.70 12.95
C VAL A 44 -8.92 -10.31 13.26
N GLY A 45 -9.75 -9.44 13.81
CA GLY A 45 -9.40 -8.05 14.10
C GLY A 45 -10.41 -7.09 13.54
N THR A 46 -9.94 -5.91 13.08
CA THR A 46 -10.81 -4.89 12.49
C THR A 46 -11.44 -5.39 11.19
N ALA A 47 -12.76 -5.29 11.11
CA ALA A 47 -13.51 -5.68 9.92
C ALA A 47 -13.16 -4.77 8.74
N ASN A 48 -13.14 -5.34 7.53
CA ASN A 48 -12.86 -4.62 6.29
C ASN A 48 -11.50 -3.91 6.22
N GLU A 49 -10.56 -4.33 7.04
CA GLU A 49 -9.21 -3.80 6.98
C GLU A 49 -8.45 -4.47 5.84
N LEU A 50 -7.85 -3.64 5.00
CA LEU A 50 -6.99 -4.10 3.93
C LEU A 50 -5.58 -3.61 4.16
N ILE A 51 -4.61 -4.49 3.92
CA ILE A 51 -3.20 -4.22 4.10
C ILE A 51 -2.51 -4.42 2.76
N ALA A 52 -1.85 -3.37 2.27
CA ALA A 52 -0.94 -3.47 1.13
C ALA A 52 0.49 -3.49 1.68
N GLU A 53 1.22 -4.55 1.39
CA GLU A 53 2.56 -4.74 1.92
C GLU A 53 3.59 -4.75 0.80
N VAL A 54 4.67 -3.99 0.98
CA VAL A 54 5.77 -3.91 0.01
C VAL A 54 7.08 -4.19 0.72
N GLU A 55 7.86 -5.12 0.19
CA GLU A 55 9.21 -5.39 0.68
C GLU A 55 10.24 -4.64 -0.19
N TYR A 56 10.94 -3.70 0.43
CA TYR A 56 12.00 -2.95 -0.23
C TYR A 56 13.38 -3.50 0.19
N PRO A 57 14.37 -3.47 -0.71
CA PRO A 57 15.73 -3.90 -0.34
C PRO A 57 16.34 -3.04 0.77
N ASP A 58 15.98 -1.75 0.81
CA ASP A 58 16.51 -0.80 1.78
C ASP A 58 15.58 0.41 1.94
N LEU A 59 15.87 1.24 2.92
CA LEU A 59 15.09 2.45 3.21
C LEU A 59 15.20 3.49 2.08
N ALA A 60 16.35 3.58 1.44
CA ALA A 60 16.56 4.52 0.34
C ALA A 60 15.63 4.21 -0.84
N THR A 61 15.41 2.94 -1.14
CA THR A 61 14.46 2.53 -2.19
C THR A 61 13.04 2.92 -1.83
N PHE A 62 12.63 2.69 -0.58
CA PHE A 62 11.33 3.13 -0.09
C PHE A 62 11.11 4.63 -0.30
N GLU A 63 12.08 5.45 0.09
CA GLU A 63 11.99 6.90 -0.05
C GLU A 63 11.95 7.33 -1.53
N ARG A 64 12.83 6.76 -2.34
CA ARG A 64 12.92 7.08 -3.77
C ARG A 64 11.64 6.75 -4.51
N GLU A 65 11.10 5.54 -4.30
CA GLU A 65 9.88 5.13 -4.96
C GLU A 65 8.66 5.89 -4.46
N GLY A 66 8.59 6.17 -3.16
CA GLY A 66 7.53 7.00 -2.60
C GLY A 66 7.51 8.40 -3.20
N ASN A 67 8.66 9.02 -3.33
CA ASN A 67 8.76 10.34 -3.96
C ASN A 67 8.37 10.30 -5.44
N ALA A 68 8.81 9.26 -6.17
CA ALA A 68 8.45 9.09 -7.58
C ALA A 68 6.95 8.87 -7.77
N GLN A 69 6.31 8.10 -6.89
CA GLN A 69 4.87 7.84 -6.91
C GLN A 69 4.08 9.13 -6.70
N ASN A 70 4.48 9.96 -5.74
CA ASN A 70 3.80 11.23 -5.47
C ASN A 70 3.92 12.23 -6.63
N ALA A 71 4.93 12.08 -7.47
CA ALA A 71 5.13 12.90 -8.66
C ALA A 71 4.55 12.28 -9.94
N ASP A 72 4.03 11.06 -9.88
CA ASP A 72 3.51 10.35 -11.04
C ASP A 72 2.02 10.63 -11.21
N ALA A 73 1.64 11.19 -12.36
CA ALA A 73 0.27 11.62 -12.61
C ALA A 73 -0.70 10.43 -12.67
N ASP A 74 -0.29 9.32 -13.28
CA ASP A 74 -1.12 8.12 -13.40
C ASP A 74 -1.35 7.47 -12.04
N TRP A 75 -0.29 7.35 -11.25
CA TRP A 75 -0.37 6.85 -9.88
C TRP A 75 -1.32 7.69 -9.03
N MET A 76 -1.13 8.99 -9.01
CA MET A 76 -1.94 9.89 -8.20
C MET A 76 -3.40 9.96 -8.64
N LYS A 77 -3.67 9.76 -9.93
CA LYS A 77 -5.04 9.67 -10.42
C LYS A 77 -5.78 8.46 -9.82
N VAL A 78 -5.11 7.30 -9.75
CA VAL A 78 -5.70 6.10 -9.13
C VAL A 78 -5.89 6.33 -7.63
N ILE A 79 -4.89 6.89 -6.95
CA ILE A 79 -4.99 7.20 -5.51
C ILE A 79 -6.21 8.10 -5.24
N ARG A 80 -6.37 9.17 -5.99
CA ARG A 80 -7.52 10.08 -5.82
C ARG A 80 -8.85 9.40 -6.06
N SER A 81 -8.90 8.41 -6.95
CA SER A 81 -10.13 7.66 -7.23
C SER A 81 -10.58 6.81 -6.04
N THR A 82 -9.71 6.53 -5.08
CA THR A 82 -10.02 5.67 -3.93
C THR A 82 -10.52 6.42 -2.70
N VAL A 83 -10.52 7.75 -2.72
CA VAL A 83 -10.84 8.56 -1.54
C VAL A 83 -12.21 8.22 -0.95
N ASP A 84 -13.20 7.99 -1.78
CA ASP A 84 -14.57 7.69 -1.32
C ASP A 84 -14.79 6.20 -0.99
N MET A 85 -13.80 5.36 -1.23
CA MET A 85 -13.90 3.92 -0.99
C MET A 85 -13.43 3.51 0.41
N VAL A 86 -12.83 4.43 1.16
CA VAL A 86 -12.22 4.14 2.46
C VAL A 86 -12.88 4.94 3.58
N VAL A 87 -12.78 4.42 4.79
CA VAL A 87 -13.25 5.13 5.98
C VAL A 87 -12.20 6.18 6.36
N GLN A 88 -12.60 7.45 6.37
CA GLN A 88 -11.70 8.55 6.66
C GLN A 88 -11.08 8.43 8.05
N GLY A 89 -9.80 8.73 8.15
CA GLY A 89 -9.07 8.70 9.41
C GLY A 89 -8.54 7.33 9.82
N THR A 90 -8.81 6.28 9.04
CA THR A 90 -8.35 4.92 9.38
C THR A 90 -7.02 4.55 8.72
N GLY A 91 -6.57 5.31 7.73
CA GLY A 91 -5.34 5.03 7.01
C GLY A 91 -4.11 5.22 7.89
N ARG A 92 -3.20 4.24 7.86
CA ARG A 92 -1.90 4.36 8.52
C ARG A 92 -0.83 3.64 7.73
N THR A 93 0.39 4.09 7.89
CA THR A 93 1.56 3.45 7.30
C THR A 93 2.47 2.96 8.41
N GLU A 94 2.91 1.71 8.31
CA GLU A 94 3.89 1.13 9.21
C GLU A 94 5.11 0.75 8.40
N LEU A 95 6.29 1.08 8.91
CA LEU A 95 7.55 0.69 8.30
C LEU A 95 8.32 -0.15 9.32
N VAL A 96 8.63 -1.38 8.95
CA VAL A 96 9.31 -2.32 9.83
C VAL A 96 10.53 -2.90 9.12
N GLN A 97 11.49 -3.32 9.90
CA GLN A 97 12.66 -4.04 9.41
C GLN A 97 12.99 -5.18 10.36
N SER A 98 13.79 -6.13 9.90
CA SER A 98 14.18 -7.25 10.73
C SER A 98 14.83 -6.79 12.02
N ALA A 99 14.43 -7.37 13.14
CA ALA A 99 15.10 -7.11 14.41
C ALA A 99 16.56 -7.58 14.34
N PRO A 100 17.49 -6.84 14.94
CA PRO A 100 18.86 -7.29 14.98
C PRO A 100 18.96 -8.62 15.75
N GLN A 101 19.76 -9.54 15.23
CA GLN A 101 20.02 -10.79 15.93
C GLN A 101 20.99 -10.52 17.09
N LEU A 102 20.64 -11.05 18.25
CA LEU A 102 21.51 -11.00 19.41
C LEU A 102 22.49 -12.17 19.32
N ALA A 103 23.76 -11.85 19.41
CA ALA A 103 24.82 -12.85 19.39
C ALA A 103 24.85 -13.65 20.70
#